data_01fb9b581bf610cd3125f68da0388d84
#
_entry.id   01fb9b581bf610cd3125f68da0388d84
#
_cell.length_a   1.000
_cell.length_b   1.000
_cell.length_c   1.000
_cell.angle_alpha   90.00
_cell.angle_beta   90.00
_cell.angle_gamma   90.00
#
_symmetry.space_group_name_H-M   'P 1'
#
loop_
_entity.id
_entity.type
_entity.pdbx_description
1 polymer ?
#
loop_
_entity_poly.entity_id
_entity_poly.type
_entity_poly.pdbx_seq_one_letter_code
_entity_poly.pdbx_strand_id
1 'polypeptide(L)' 'MIKTVDKLKPGEKGIVESLGCSGAIRRRIIDMGITPGAVIVMRKTAPMGDPIEINVRGYELSIRKSEAQDIRIEVEG' A
#
# COMPACT_ATOMS: atom_id res chain seq x y z
N MET A 1 -9.56 -4.71 -10.83
CA MET A 1 -9.15 -3.35 -11.21
C MET A 1 -7.85 -2.98 -10.49
N ILE A 2 -6.90 -2.48 -11.24
CA ILE A 2 -5.61 -2.06 -10.66
C ILE A 2 -5.68 -0.61 -10.23
N LYS A 3 -5.23 -0.33 -9.01
CA LYS A 3 -5.05 1.05 -8.56
C LYS A 3 -3.88 1.11 -7.58
N THR A 4 -3.48 2.30 -7.19
CA THR A 4 -2.40 2.47 -6.22
C THR A 4 -2.98 2.55 -4.81
N VAL A 5 -2.15 2.20 -3.81
CA VAL A 5 -2.60 2.11 -2.42
C VAL A 5 -3.18 3.43 -1.91
N ASP A 6 -2.63 4.56 -2.37
CA ASP A 6 -3.13 5.87 -1.94
C ASP A 6 -4.56 6.16 -2.40
N LYS A 7 -5.08 5.39 -3.35
CA LYS A 7 -6.45 5.54 -3.85
C LYS A 7 -7.46 4.64 -3.16
N LEU A 8 -7.01 3.79 -2.24
CA LEU A 8 -7.91 2.92 -1.51
C LEU A 8 -8.74 3.72 -0.50
N LYS A 9 -9.98 3.28 -0.33
CA LYS A 9 -10.85 3.83 0.70
C LYS A 9 -10.67 3.02 1.99
N PRO A 10 -10.91 3.62 3.17
CA PRO A 10 -10.84 2.88 4.43
C PRO A 10 -11.69 1.61 4.38
N GLY A 11 -11.09 0.49 4.79
CA GLY A 11 -11.73 -0.82 4.76
C GLY A 11 -11.57 -1.57 3.45
N GLU A 12 -11.15 -0.90 2.39
CA GLU A 12 -10.92 -1.53 1.10
C GLU A 12 -9.63 -2.34 1.12
N LYS A 13 -9.62 -3.48 0.46
CA LYS A 13 -8.43 -4.34 0.41
C LYS A 13 -8.09 -4.73 -1.01
N GLY A 14 -6.85 -5.12 -1.22
CA GLY A 14 -6.39 -5.61 -2.50
C GLY A 14 -5.12 -6.41 -2.34
N ILE A 15 -4.69 -7.02 -3.44
CA ILE A 15 -3.48 -7.84 -3.49
C ILE A 15 -2.42 -7.06 -4.27
N VAL A 16 -1.21 -6.96 -3.70
CA VAL A 16 -0.12 -6.25 -4.37
C VAL A 16 0.18 -6.94 -5.70
N GLU A 17 0.08 -6.16 -6.77
CA GLU A 17 0.35 -6.65 -8.13
C GLU A 17 1.80 -6.36 -8.49
N SER A 18 2.25 -5.14 -8.26
CA SER A 18 3.62 -4.74 -8.59
C SER A 18 4.00 -3.48 -7.84
N LEU A 19 5.30 -3.19 -7.85
CA LEU A 19 5.85 -1.98 -7.26
C LEU A 19 6.36 -1.11 -8.40
N GLY A 20 5.89 0.14 -8.45
CA GLY A 20 6.26 1.08 -9.50
C GLY A 20 7.53 1.86 -9.23
N CYS A 21 8.25 1.52 -8.18
CA CYS A 21 9.46 2.21 -7.76
C CYS A 21 10.69 1.32 -7.96
N SER A 22 11.86 1.91 -7.77
CA SER A 22 13.12 1.18 -7.89
C SER A 22 14.12 1.68 -6.84
N GLY A 23 15.25 1.01 -6.73
CA GLY A 23 16.32 1.43 -5.83
C GLY A 23 15.97 1.29 -4.37
N ALA A 24 16.39 2.29 -3.58
CA ALA A 24 16.23 2.27 -2.12
C ALA A 24 14.77 2.28 -1.68
N ILE A 25 13.91 2.98 -2.41
CA ILE A 25 12.49 3.05 -2.07
C ILE A 25 11.84 1.69 -2.23
N ARG A 26 12.13 1.00 -3.32
CA ARG A 26 11.60 -0.34 -3.56
C ARG A 26 12.07 -1.31 -2.47
N ARG A 27 13.35 -1.24 -2.12
CA ARG A 27 13.91 -2.12 -1.09
C ARG A 27 13.23 -1.86 0.26
N ARG A 28 13.01 -0.61 0.60
CA ARG A 28 12.32 -0.26 1.84
C ARG A 28 10.91 -0.82 1.89
N ILE A 29 10.17 -0.70 0.80
CA ILE A 29 8.80 -1.20 0.72
C ILE A 29 8.79 -2.72 0.87
N ILE A 30 9.72 -3.41 0.22
CA ILE A 30 9.83 -4.86 0.32
C ILE A 30 10.19 -5.27 1.75
N ASP A 31 11.10 -4.54 2.39
CA ASP A 31 11.51 -4.82 3.78
C ASP A 31 10.36 -4.67 4.76
N MET A 32 9.36 -3.86 4.44
CA MET A 32 8.16 -3.71 5.26
C MET A 32 7.16 -4.86 5.04
N GLY A 33 7.48 -5.80 4.15
CA GLY A 33 6.60 -6.93 3.87
C GLY A 33 5.62 -6.68 2.74
N ILE A 34 5.74 -5.56 2.05
CA ILE A 34 4.86 -5.22 0.92
C ILE A 34 5.49 -5.79 -0.35
N THR A 35 5.15 -7.03 -0.66
CA THR A 35 5.68 -7.73 -1.81
C THR A 35 4.53 -8.19 -2.71
N PRO A 36 4.78 -8.44 -3.99
CA PRO A 36 3.73 -8.98 -4.88
C PRO A 36 3.06 -10.20 -4.25
N GLY A 37 1.74 -10.21 -4.26
CA GLY A 37 0.96 -11.26 -3.63
C GLY A 37 0.52 -10.97 -2.21
N ALA A 38 1.08 -9.95 -1.56
CA ALA A 38 0.67 -9.58 -0.21
C ALA A 38 -0.71 -8.89 -0.24
N VAL A 39 -1.52 -9.16 0.77
CA VAL A 39 -2.82 -8.52 0.91
C VAL A 39 -2.66 -7.25 1.74
N ILE A 40 -3.16 -6.14 1.23
CA ILE A 40 -3.16 -4.85 1.93
C ILE A 40 -4.59 -4.45 2.21
N VAL A 41 -4.84 -4.05 3.46
CA VAL A 41 -6.15 -3.50 3.86
C VAL A 41 -5.92 -2.05 4.27
N MET A 42 -6.64 -1.13 3.65
CA MET A 42 -6.58 0.28 4.02
C MET A 42 -7.26 0.47 5.37
N ARG A 43 -6.56 1.05 6.34
CA ARG A 43 -7.13 1.34 7.65
C ARG A 43 -7.66 2.76 7.73
N LYS A 44 -6.75 3.72 7.60
CA LYS A 44 -7.14 5.13 7.63
C LYS A 44 -6.08 6.00 7.00
N THR A 45 -6.48 7.21 6.66
CA THR A 45 -5.59 8.23 6.12
C THR A 45 -5.63 9.40 7.10
N ALA A 46 -4.48 9.99 7.39
CA ALA A 46 -4.41 11.19 8.22
C ALA A 46 -5.21 12.32 7.55
N PRO A 47 -5.69 13.30 8.33
CA PRO A 47 -6.51 14.39 7.79
C PRO A 47 -5.90 15.11 6.60
N MET A 48 -4.59 15.19 6.53
CA MET A 48 -3.89 15.83 5.43
C MET A 48 -3.55 14.85 4.29
N GLY A 49 -4.02 13.61 4.39
CA GLY A 49 -3.73 12.59 3.38
C GLY A 49 -2.42 11.85 3.59
N ASP A 50 -1.67 12.18 4.64
CA ASP A 50 -0.35 11.62 4.90
C ASP A 50 -0.06 11.67 6.39
N PRO A 51 0.37 10.58 7.05
CA PRO A 51 0.64 9.27 6.47
C PRO A 51 -0.64 8.44 6.24
N ILE A 52 -0.46 7.32 5.57
CA ILE A 52 -1.53 6.36 5.31
C ILE A 52 -1.27 5.14 6.20
N GLU A 53 -2.29 4.68 6.92
CA GLU A 53 -2.17 3.49 7.76
C GLU A 53 -2.82 2.31 7.07
N ILE A 54 -2.07 1.23 6.96
CA ILE A 54 -2.50 0.01 6.28
C ILE A 54 -2.20 -1.21 7.16
N ASN A 55 -2.89 -2.31 6.85
CA ASN A 55 -2.59 -3.60 7.45
C ASN A 55 -2.00 -4.49 6.37
N VAL A 56 -0.84 -5.09 6.65
CA VAL A 56 -0.17 -6.02 5.74
C VAL A 56 0.23 -7.24 6.53
N ARG A 57 -0.22 -8.41 6.09
CA ARG A 57 0.12 -9.69 6.72
C ARG A 57 -0.15 -9.70 8.22
N GLY A 58 -1.20 -8.99 8.64
CA GLY A 58 -1.57 -8.92 10.05
C GLY A 58 -0.86 -7.83 10.85
N TYR A 59 0.03 -7.07 10.23
CA TYR A 59 0.74 -5.98 10.89
C TYR A 59 0.19 -4.64 10.45
N GLU A 60 0.08 -3.73 11.41
CA GLU A 60 -0.30 -2.34 11.10
C GLU A 60 0.96 -1.57 10.74
N LEU A 61 0.92 -0.88 9.61
CA LEU A 61 2.04 -0.08 9.12
C LEU A 61 1.57 1.31 8.74
N SER A 62 2.44 2.29 8.96
CA SER A 62 2.23 3.65 8.45
C SER A 62 3.21 3.85 7.31
N ILE A 63 2.69 4.28 6.17
CA ILE A 63 3.54 4.58 5.01
C ILE A 63 3.24 5.99 4.52
N ARG A 64 4.19 6.57 3.82
CA ARG A 64 4.01 7.90 3.24
C ARG A 64 3.14 7.78 2.00
N LYS A 65 2.38 8.84 1.72
CA LYS A 65 1.56 8.87 0.53
C LYS A 65 2.40 8.64 -0.73
N SER A 66 3.61 9.21 -0.77
CA SER A 66 4.51 9.02 -1.90
C SER A 66 4.89 7.55 -2.10
N GLU A 67 5.02 6.80 -1.00
CA GLU A 67 5.29 5.36 -1.08
C GLU A 67 4.06 4.61 -1.56
N ALA A 68 2.89 5.00 -1.06
CA ALA A 68 1.63 4.36 -1.47
C ALA A 68 1.36 4.53 -2.96
N GLN A 69 1.77 5.64 -3.54
CA GLN A 69 1.59 5.91 -4.97
C GLN A 69 2.40 4.96 -5.84
N ASP A 70 3.42 4.32 -5.29
CA ASP A 70 4.28 3.40 -6.03
C ASP A 70 3.88 1.94 -5.85
N ILE A 71 2.82 1.66 -5.08
CA ILE A 71 2.36 0.30 -4.85
C ILE A 71 1.07 0.08 -5.64
N ARG A 72 1.14 -0.79 -6.66
CA ARG A 72 -0.03 -1.15 -7.46
C ARG A 72 -0.68 -2.38 -6.89
N ILE A 73 -1.99 -2.31 -6.70
CA ILE A 73 -2.75 -3.41 -6.13
C ILE A 73 -3.94 -3.75 -7.02
N GLU A 74 -4.32 -5.03 -6.99
CA GLU A 74 -5.51 -5.52 -7.64
C GLU A 74 -6.65 -5.52 -6.64
N VAL A 75 -7.71 -4.80 -6.96
CA VAL A 75 -8.89 -4.66 -6.11
C VAL A 75 -10.07 -5.29 -6.82
N GLU A 76 -10.92 -5.98 -6.08
CA GLU A 76 -12.17 -6.48 -6.65
C GLU A 76 -13.07 -5.29 -6.95
N GLY A 77 -13.43 -5.20 -8.20
CA GLY A 77 -14.15 -4.06 -8.69
C GLY A 77 -15.65 -4.14 -8.60
#